data_9dc53a1628b6ad73f5ee26fa2a67bac9
#
_entry.id   9dc53a1628b6ad73f5ee26fa2a67bac9
#
_cell.length_a   1.000
_cell.length_b   1.000
_cell.length_c   1.000
_cell.angle_alpha   90.00
_cell.angle_beta   90.00
_cell.angle_gamma   90.00
#
_symmetry.space_group_name_H-M   'P 1'
#
loop_
_entity.id
_entity.type
_entity.pdbx_description
1 polymer ?
#
loop_
_entity_poly.entity_id
_entity_poly.type
_entity_poly.pdbx_seq_one_letter_code
_entity_poly.pdbx_strand_id
1 'polypeptide(L)'
;MNKIVKRLLIIFMPVLVIGFVFTHFNYYYIIVSNLKLAMDDMRKNENYDVAIIGPSTAYSGFIPCIIDKELKVNSINLGTGAQLACDSYFITKEYIEYNKPRFIIFNIEPEYFFGENRYISTKSDTTINTLGTVKPSIDKLKFELRMLLERPQVALDFLTYHITFDGFSKAGYDKKYNLAELEKLNEDVLSVGSKGAMIYKGFQNAGSLGKIEFKADHRKKVKIGFKYLYEIISLCKDNNIELFLITQGSTDARVLARKNWGYMHDEFAKIAHENNLIYWDFVYAKPELLDRGITNWAEDGHVSITGAQGLSKAVSKLINMKNEDVSKYFYKSYSDYLETVDIANLWLEKTQDGLKANCTYGMDGIPMYKFYGRKRVSKNEGNHDAKEEWVLVKDYSENAFLNKDYYEGIYTDIKVYGKLDRGSIERYAAFEVE
;
A
#
# COMPACT_ATOMS: atom_id res chain seq x y z
N MET A 1 -11.43 16.33 -43.38
CA MET A 1 -11.91 16.35 -41.99
C MET A 1 -13.36 16.81 -42.00
N ASN A 2 -14.26 16.02 -41.40
CA ASN A 2 -15.70 16.27 -41.38
C ASN A 2 -16.00 17.64 -40.72
N LYS A 3 -16.95 18.43 -41.29
CA LYS A 3 -17.34 19.76 -40.75
C LYS A 3 -17.74 19.69 -39.26
N ILE A 4 -18.35 18.57 -38.82
CA ILE A 4 -18.72 18.33 -37.43
C ILE A 4 -17.48 18.20 -36.56
N VAL A 5 -16.48 17.41 -36.96
CA VAL A 5 -15.22 17.24 -36.23
C VAL A 5 -14.47 18.58 -36.07
N LYS A 6 -14.49 19.39 -37.12
CA LYS A 6 -13.88 20.74 -37.10
C LYS A 6 -14.57 21.68 -36.09
N ARG A 7 -15.90 21.65 -36.02
CA ARG A 7 -16.68 22.43 -35.06
C ARG A 7 -16.46 21.95 -33.64
N LEU A 8 -16.44 20.62 -33.41
CA LEU A 8 -16.14 20.06 -32.08
C LEU A 8 -14.74 20.44 -31.63
N LEU A 9 -13.73 20.35 -32.49
CA LEU A 9 -12.38 20.78 -32.19
C LEU A 9 -12.31 22.27 -31.79
N ILE A 10 -13.02 23.16 -32.48
CA ILE A 10 -13.05 24.59 -32.15
C ILE A 10 -13.66 24.84 -30.76
N ILE A 11 -14.67 24.07 -30.35
CA ILE A 11 -15.33 24.21 -29.04
C ILE A 11 -14.49 23.60 -27.93
N PHE A 12 -13.93 22.39 -28.16
CA PHE A 12 -13.22 21.66 -27.11
C PHE A 12 -11.76 22.07 -26.95
N MET A 13 -11.10 22.59 -28.00
CA MET A 13 -9.69 22.98 -27.92
C MET A 13 -9.42 24.07 -26.86
N PRO A 14 -10.19 25.15 -26.73
CA PRO A 14 -10.00 26.12 -25.66
C PRO A 14 -10.14 25.50 -24.29
N VAL A 15 -11.10 24.60 -24.07
CA VAL A 15 -11.32 23.92 -22.80
C VAL A 15 -10.12 23.03 -22.44
N LEU A 16 -9.59 22.30 -23.45
CA LEU A 16 -8.38 21.48 -23.27
C LEU A 16 -7.16 22.34 -22.94
N VAL A 17 -6.98 23.48 -23.65
CA VAL A 17 -5.87 24.41 -23.38
C VAL A 17 -5.97 25.01 -21.98
N ILE A 18 -7.16 25.46 -21.58
CA ILE A 18 -7.39 25.99 -20.23
C ILE A 18 -7.10 24.93 -19.20
N GLY A 19 -7.65 23.72 -19.34
CA GLY A 19 -7.38 22.59 -18.43
C GLY A 19 -5.88 22.29 -18.32
N PHE A 20 -5.19 22.30 -19.46
CA PHE A 20 -3.75 22.09 -19.50
C PHE A 20 -2.96 23.17 -18.76
N VAL A 21 -3.30 24.47 -18.98
CA VAL A 21 -2.69 25.59 -18.26
C VAL A 21 -2.90 25.45 -16.76
N PHE A 22 -4.12 25.14 -16.33
CA PHE A 22 -4.41 24.91 -14.91
C PHE A 22 -3.59 23.75 -14.34
N THR A 23 -3.46 22.65 -15.07
CA THR A 23 -2.64 21.52 -14.66
C THR A 23 -1.18 21.92 -14.47
N HIS A 24 -0.62 22.63 -15.43
CA HIS A 24 0.78 23.05 -15.37
C HIS A 24 1.05 23.91 -14.13
N PHE A 25 0.10 24.75 -13.76
CA PHE A 25 0.19 25.63 -12.60
C PHE A 25 -0.44 25.05 -11.33
N ASN A 26 -0.88 23.79 -11.29
CA ASN A 26 -1.56 23.19 -10.15
C ASN A 26 -0.71 23.15 -8.86
N TYR A 27 0.62 23.23 -8.98
CA TYR A 27 1.53 23.41 -7.84
C TYR A 27 1.07 24.52 -6.87
N TYR A 28 0.50 25.60 -7.40
CA TYR A 28 0.05 26.76 -6.62
C TYR A 28 -1.35 26.59 -6.02
N TYR A 29 -2.13 25.58 -6.47
CA TYR A 29 -3.53 25.41 -6.10
C TYR A 29 -3.80 24.11 -5.33
N ILE A 30 -2.92 23.11 -5.44
CA ILE A 30 -3.10 21.83 -4.77
C ILE A 30 -2.90 21.96 -3.26
N ILE A 31 -3.72 21.22 -2.51
CA ILE A 31 -3.62 21.08 -1.06
C ILE A 31 -2.23 20.54 -0.70
N VAL A 32 -1.62 21.11 0.33
CA VAL A 32 -0.34 20.64 0.86
C VAL A 32 -0.47 19.17 1.26
N SER A 33 0.43 18.34 0.75
CA SER A 33 0.53 16.91 1.07
C SER A 33 1.95 16.62 1.59
N ASN A 34 2.12 15.48 2.25
CA ASN A 34 3.45 15.05 2.70
C ASN A 34 4.44 14.99 1.55
N LEU A 35 4.02 14.47 0.38
CA LEU A 35 4.87 14.46 -0.79
C LEU A 35 5.28 15.87 -1.20
N LYS A 36 4.34 16.83 -1.19
CA LYS A 36 4.67 18.23 -1.54
C LYS A 36 5.67 18.84 -0.57
N LEU A 37 5.50 18.61 0.72
CA LEU A 37 6.45 19.08 1.75
C LEU A 37 7.82 18.44 1.56
N ALA A 38 7.88 17.13 1.31
CA ALA A 38 9.12 16.41 1.05
C ALA A 38 9.82 16.90 -0.24
N MET A 39 9.05 17.09 -1.32
CA MET A 39 9.58 17.63 -2.58
C MET A 39 10.08 19.06 -2.45
N ASP A 40 9.39 19.90 -1.66
CA ASP A 40 9.83 21.26 -1.41
C ASP A 40 11.08 21.31 -0.52
N ASP A 41 11.20 20.39 0.44
CA ASP A 41 12.39 20.23 1.26
C ASP A 41 13.59 19.74 0.44
N MET A 42 13.38 18.70 -0.36
CA MET A 42 14.35 18.15 -1.30
C MET A 42 14.96 19.21 -2.24
N ARG A 43 14.14 20.17 -2.70
CA ARG A 43 14.59 21.27 -3.58
C ARG A 43 15.39 22.35 -2.86
N LYS A 44 15.20 22.48 -1.56
CA LYS A 44 15.90 23.50 -0.72
C LYS A 44 17.21 22.95 -0.17
N ASN A 45 17.25 21.66 0.12
CA ASN A 45 18.37 20.96 0.76
C ASN A 45 18.99 19.99 -0.24
N GLU A 46 20.11 20.33 -0.82
CA GLU A 46 20.82 19.53 -1.84
C GLU A 46 21.61 18.36 -1.26
N ASN A 47 21.26 17.87 -0.06
CA ASN A 47 22.09 16.92 0.68
C ASN A 47 21.42 15.57 0.92
N TYR A 48 20.37 15.23 0.20
CA TYR A 48 19.77 13.92 0.27
C TYR A 48 20.47 12.96 -0.67
N ASP A 49 21.20 12.00 -0.10
CA ASP A 49 21.94 10.96 -0.82
C ASP A 49 21.13 9.68 -1.03
N VAL A 50 19.93 9.57 -0.43
CA VAL A 50 19.03 8.43 -0.60
C VAL A 50 17.59 8.88 -0.77
N ALA A 51 16.91 8.36 -1.78
CA ALA A 51 15.46 8.48 -1.89
C ALA A 51 14.76 7.14 -1.71
N ILE A 52 13.60 7.17 -1.04
CA ILE A 52 12.65 6.08 -0.95
C ILE A 52 11.45 6.47 -1.80
N ILE A 53 11.09 5.64 -2.77
CA ILE A 53 10.06 5.93 -3.76
C ILE A 53 9.09 4.76 -3.83
N GLY A 54 7.83 5.03 -4.12
CA GLY A 54 6.80 4.00 -4.27
C GLY A 54 5.46 4.39 -3.69
N PRO A 55 4.48 3.47 -3.65
CA PRO A 55 3.13 3.75 -3.20
C PRO A 55 3.04 3.95 -1.67
N SER A 56 1.82 3.89 -1.13
CA SER A 56 1.58 4.07 0.31
C SER A 56 2.41 3.14 1.19
N THR A 57 2.71 1.95 0.72
CA THR A 57 3.62 1.01 1.38
C THR A 57 5.05 1.54 1.48
N ALA A 58 5.49 2.43 0.60
CA ALA A 58 6.78 3.11 0.72
C ALA A 58 6.76 4.15 1.84
N TYR A 59 5.81 5.10 1.82
CA TYR A 59 5.80 6.15 2.83
C TYR A 59 5.50 5.65 4.24
N SER A 60 4.74 4.56 4.37
CA SER A 60 4.39 3.98 5.67
C SER A 60 5.36 2.92 6.18
N GLY A 61 6.15 2.32 5.28
CA GLY A 61 7.02 1.19 5.61
C GLY A 61 8.46 1.58 5.92
N PHE A 62 8.93 2.72 5.42
CA PHE A 62 10.34 3.08 5.53
C PHE A 62 10.52 4.40 6.27
N ILE A 63 11.23 4.35 7.39
CA ILE A 63 11.48 5.48 8.29
C ILE A 63 12.87 6.07 8.00
N PRO A 64 12.96 7.26 7.38
CA PRO A 64 14.24 7.86 7.03
C PRO A 64 15.23 7.96 8.19
N CYS A 65 14.81 8.44 9.35
CA CYS A 65 15.73 8.60 10.48
C CYS A 65 16.36 7.28 10.99
N ILE A 66 15.70 6.14 10.79
CA ILE A 66 16.26 4.83 11.10
C ILE A 66 17.28 4.44 10.03
N ILE A 67 16.91 4.59 8.76
CA ILE A 67 17.81 4.30 7.62
C ILE A 67 19.06 5.17 7.71
N ASP A 68 18.90 6.46 8.01
CA ASP A 68 20.01 7.40 8.16
C ASP A 68 21.00 6.94 9.24
N LYS A 69 20.45 6.56 10.40
CA LYS A 69 21.26 6.06 11.52
C LYS A 69 22.02 4.78 11.17
N GLU A 70 21.33 3.81 10.56
CA GLU A 70 21.91 2.49 10.27
C GLU A 70 22.92 2.52 9.12
N LEU A 71 22.69 3.37 8.09
CA LEU A 71 23.51 3.43 6.88
C LEU A 71 24.46 4.65 6.85
N LYS A 72 24.36 5.56 7.82
CA LYS A 72 25.08 6.85 7.86
C LYS A 72 24.90 7.65 6.57
N VAL A 73 23.64 7.86 6.22
CA VAL A 73 23.18 8.59 5.05
C VAL A 73 22.20 9.69 5.44
N ASN A 74 21.82 10.53 4.50
CA ASN A 74 20.70 11.44 4.62
C ASN A 74 19.62 11.03 3.61
N SER A 75 18.54 10.42 4.08
CA SER A 75 17.49 9.90 3.23
C SER A 75 16.21 10.75 3.29
N ILE A 76 15.42 10.66 2.22
CA ILE A 76 14.10 11.27 2.12
C ILE A 76 13.10 10.26 1.55
N ASN A 77 11.87 10.25 2.06
CA ASN A 77 10.80 9.40 1.56
C ASN A 77 9.89 10.22 0.63
N LEU A 78 9.89 9.88 -0.63
CA LEU A 78 9.11 10.50 -1.71
C LEU A 78 7.94 9.60 -2.16
N GLY A 79 7.55 8.65 -1.31
CA GLY A 79 6.37 7.83 -1.53
C GLY A 79 5.07 8.62 -1.36
N THR A 80 4.03 8.21 -2.07
CA THR A 80 2.68 8.76 -1.91
C THR A 80 1.60 7.71 -2.14
N GLY A 81 0.37 7.98 -1.67
CA GLY A 81 -0.74 7.04 -1.82
C GLY A 81 -0.96 6.63 -3.27
N ALA A 82 -1.01 5.32 -3.52
CA ALA A 82 -1.24 4.73 -4.83
C ALA A 82 -0.28 5.21 -5.96
N GLN A 83 0.95 5.60 -5.62
CA GLN A 83 1.95 6.06 -6.58
C GLN A 83 2.23 4.99 -7.64
N LEU A 84 1.95 5.31 -8.88
CA LEU A 84 2.20 4.44 -10.02
C LEU A 84 3.67 4.56 -10.49
N ALA A 85 4.15 3.60 -11.28
CA ALA A 85 5.53 3.66 -11.77
C ALA A 85 5.81 4.89 -12.66
N CYS A 86 4.81 5.43 -13.37
CA CYS A 86 4.96 6.69 -14.12
C CYS A 86 5.20 7.89 -13.19
N ASP A 87 4.50 7.93 -12.04
CA ASP A 87 4.67 8.98 -11.04
C ASP A 87 6.04 8.83 -10.37
N SER A 88 6.43 7.58 -10.03
CA SER A 88 7.75 7.25 -9.48
C SER A 88 8.89 7.65 -10.42
N TYR A 89 8.74 7.40 -11.72
CA TYR A 89 9.71 7.83 -12.72
C TYR A 89 9.90 9.35 -12.72
N PHE A 90 8.80 10.08 -12.69
CA PHE A 90 8.84 11.54 -12.71
C PHE A 90 9.46 12.13 -11.45
N ILE A 91 9.07 11.60 -10.28
CA ILE A 91 9.65 11.97 -8.98
C ILE A 91 11.16 11.64 -8.95
N THR A 92 11.56 10.45 -9.44
CA THR A 92 12.97 10.07 -9.53
C THR A 92 13.77 11.04 -10.39
N LYS A 93 13.21 11.40 -11.55
CA LYS A 93 13.85 12.34 -12.47
C LYS A 93 14.07 13.71 -11.80
N GLU A 94 13.05 14.24 -11.15
CA GLU A 94 13.16 15.52 -10.45
C GLU A 94 14.15 15.43 -9.27
N TYR A 95 14.11 14.31 -8.51
CA TYR A 95 15.04 14.11 -7.41
C TYR A 95 16.50 14.16 -7.88
N ILE A 96 16.84 13.54 -9.00
CA ILE A 96 18.18 13.53 -9.56
C ILE A 96 18.63 14.94 -10.03
N GLU A 97 17.69 15.78 -10.43
CA GLU A 97 18.01 17.17 -10.84
C GLU A 97 18.47 18.04 -9.66
N TYR A 98 17.95 17.79 -8.46
CA TYR A 98 18.24 18.59 -7.26
C TYR A 98 19.26 17.95 -6.32
N ASN A 99 19.47 16.62 -6.41
CA ASN A 99 20.31 15.88 -5.49
C ASN A 99 21.26 14.95 -6.23
N LYS A 100 22.29 14.46 -5.54
CA LYS A 100 23.25 13.48 -6.08
C LYS A 100 23.09 12.16 -5.33
N PRO A 101 22.06 11.37 -5.64
CA PRO A 101 21.78 10.16 -4.89
C PRO A 101 22.89 9.11 -5.04
N ARG A 102 23.23 8.47 -3.93
CA ARG A 102 24.09 7.28 -3.91
C ARG A 102 23.28 6.06 -4.34
N PHE A 103 22.06 5.95 -3.81
CA PHE A 103 21.14 4.88 -4.18
C PHE A 103 19.68 5.31 -3.99
N ILE A 104 18.81 4.55 -4.62
CA ILE A 104 17.35 4.69 -4.52
C ILE A 104 16.75 3.37 -4.05
N ILE A 105 15.85 3.43 -3.09
CA ILE A 105 14.99 2.33 -2.67
C ILE A 105 13.65 2.50 -3.39
N PHE A 106 13.37 1.63 -4.36
CA PHE A 106 12.08 1.63 -5.04
C PHE A 106 11.21 0.50 -4.51
N ASN A 107 10.21 0.86 -3.71
CA ASN A 107 9.23 -0.08 -3.19
C ASN A 107 8.16 -0.38 -4.23
N ILE A 108 8.16 -1.62 -4.71
CA ILE A 108 7.24 -2.12 -5.74
C ILE A 108 5.99 -2.69 -5.06
N GLU A 109 4.83 -2.24 -5.50
CA GLU A 109 3.56 -2.89 -5.18
C GLU A 109 3.14 -3.76 -6.39
N PRO A 110 3.19 -5.10 -6.28
CA PRO A 110 2.95 -5.99 -7.42
C PRO A 110 1.61 -5.78 -8.12
N GLU A 111 0.58 -5.36 -7.40
CA GLU A 111 -0.75 -5.07 -7.96
C GLU A 111 -0.75 -3.96 -9.02
N TYR A 112 0.27 -3.12 -9.07
CA TYR A 112 0.36 -2.05 -10.07
C TYR A 112 1.01 -2.52 -11.38
N PHE A 113 1.56 -3.72 -11.36
CA PHE A 113 2.25 -4.32 -12.50
C PHE A 113 1.53 -5.55 -13.06
N PHE A 114 0.62 -6.14 -12.27
CA PHE A 114 -0.10 -7.35 -12.66
C PHE A 114 -1.59 -7.24 -12.35
N GLY A 115 -2.40 -7.99 -13.09
CA GLY A 115 -3.84 -8.09 -12.89
C GLY A 115 -4.61 -6.99 -13.61
N GLU A 116 -5.40 -6.24 -12.89
CA GLU A 116 -6.15 -5.12 -13.44
C GLU A 116 -5.22 -3.96 -13.81
N ASN A 117 -5.52 -3.32 -14.94
CA ASN A 117 -4.74 -2.17 -15.35
C ASN A 117 -5.10 -0.94 -14.48
N ARG A 118 -4.44 -0.82 -13.34
CA ARG A 118 -4.65 0.30 -12.42
C ARG A 118 -4.32 1.67 -12.99
N TYR A 119 -3.54 1.74 -14.06
CA TYR A 119 -3.30 2.98 -14.81
C TYR A 119 -4.56 3.51 -15.52
N ILE A 120 -5.54 2.63 -15.73
CA ILE A 120 -6.85 2.99 -16.31
C ILE A 120 -7.92 3.07 -15.22
N SER A 121 -7.92 2.11 -14.28
CA SER A 121 -8.98 1.96 -13.28
C SER A 121 -8.79 2.83 -12.03
N THR A 122 -7.55 3.14 -11.64
CA THR A 122 -7.32 4.14 -10.61
C THR A 122 -7.56 5.51 -11.20
N LYS A 123 -8.40 6.25 -10.54
CA LYS A 123 -8.61 7.66 -10.83
C LYS A 123 -7.27 8.34 -11.02
N SER A 124 -7.22 9.29 -11.93
CA SER A 124 -6.03 10.08 -12.22
C SER A 124 -5.56 10.95 -11.06
N ASP A 125 -6.29 10.93 -9.94
CA ASP A 125 -6.04 11.72 -8.72
C ASP A 125 -4.58 11.60 -8.25
N THR A 126 -4.01 10.40 -8.29
CA THR A 126 -2.62 10.18 -7.86
C THR A 126 -1.62 10.89 -8.76
N THR A 127 -1.77 10.75 -10.08
CA THR A 127 -0.89 11.44 -11.04
C THR A 127 -1.11 12.95 -10.99
N ILE A 128 -2.36 13.41 -10.81
CA ILE A 128 -2.70 14.83 -10.62
C ILE A 128 -2.04 15.37 -9.35
N ASN A 129 -2.12 14.63 -8.26
CA ASN A 129 -1.48 15.01 -7.00
C ASN A 129 0.05 15.05 -7.14
N THR A 130 0.66 14.07 -7.80
CA THR A 130 2.10 14.07 -8.08
C THR A 130 2.51 15.30 -8.90
N LEU A 131 1.79 15.59 -9.98
CA LEU A 131 2.01 16.79 -10.80
C LEU A 131 1.84 18.08 -9.99
N GLY A 132 0.92 18.10 -9.02
CA GLY A 132 0.72 19.23 -8.10
C GLY A 132 1.86 19.47 -7.11
N THR A 133 2.73 18.47 -6.89
CA THR A 133 3.90 18.63 -6.03
C THR A 133 5.10 19.25 -6.76
N VAL A 134 5.03 19.34 -8.08
CA VAL A 134 6.12 19.81 -8.94
C VAL A 134 5.85 21.22 -9.43
N LYS A 135 6.88 22.07 -9.36
CA LYS A 135 6.81 23.44 -9.90
C LYS A 135 6.68 23.42 -11.42
N PRO A 136 6.03 24.43 -12.03
CA PRO A 136 6.00 24.58 -13.47
C PRO A 136 7.42 24.57 -14.06
N SER A 137 7.64 23.67 -15.02
CA SER A 137 8.92 23.47 -15.69
C SER A 137 8.73 22.84 -17.07
N ILE A 138 9.76 22.88 -17.91
CA ILE A 138 9.75 22.21 -19.21
C ILE A 138 9.61 20.68 -19.04
N ASP A 139 10.22 20.11 -18.02
CA ASP A 139 10.13 18.66 -17.78
C ASP A 139 8.76 18.25 -17.25
N LYS A 140 8.14 19.06 -16.40
CA LYS A 140 6.73 18.89 -16.04
C LYS A 140 5.84 18.92 -17.28
N LEU A 141 6.04 19.91 -18.15
CA LEU A 141 5.28 20.05 -19.41
C LEU A 141 5.44 18.81 -20.30
N LYS A 142 6.66 18.31 -20.49
CA LYS A 142 6.92 17.09 -21.25
C LYS A 142 6.21 15.88 -20.64
N PHE A 143 6.22 15.75 -19.32
CA PHE A 143 5.56 14.66 -18.61
C PHE A 143 4.02 14.76 -18.74
N GLU A 144 3.47 15.95 -18.59
CA GLU A 144 2.03 16.20 -18.80
C GLU A 144 1.58 15.81 -20.22
N LEU A 145 2.32 16.24 -21.25
CA LEU A 145 2.04 15.86 -22.63
C LEU A 145 2.14 14.35 -22.84
N ARG A 146 3.12 13.71 -22.22
CA ARG A 146 3.26 12.26 -22.28
C ARG A 146 2.08 11.55 -21.60
N MET A 147 1.63 12.03 -20.44
CA MET A 147 0.45 11.48 -19.77
C MET A 147 -0.83 11.63 -20.59
N LEU A 148 -1.02 12.74 -21.28
CA LEU A 148 -2.15 12.93 -22.21
C LEU A 148 -2.18 11.89 -23.34
N LEU A 149 -1.01 11.47 -23.83
CA LEU A 149 -0.90 10.47 -24.90
C LEU A 149 -1.05 9.03 -24.39
N GLU A 150 -0.47 8.72 -23.24
CA GLU A 150 -0.42 7.37 -22.70
C GLU A 150 -1.62 7.03 -21.79
N ARG A 151 -2.25 8.05 -21.20
CA ARG A 151 -3.37 7.95 -20.27
C ARG A 151 -4.41 9.04 -20.58
N PRO A 152 -5.11 8.98 -21.70
CA PRO A 152 -6.03 10.04 -22.13
C PRO A 152 -7.16 10.33 -21.13
N GLN A 153 -7.55 9.37 -20.29
CA GLN A 153 -8.51 9.59 -19.21
C GLN A 153 -8.01 10.60 -18.17
N VAL A 154 -6.69 10.73 -17.95
CA VAL A 154 -6.10 11.74 -17.07
C VAL A 154 -6.49 13.14 -17.49
N ALA A 155 -6.57 13.40 -18.81
CA ALA A 155 -6.99 14.70 -19.34
C ALA A 155 -8.43 15.05 -18.98
N LEU A 156 -9.33 14.07 -19.03
CA LEU A 156 -10.74 14.25 -18.64
C LEU A 156 -10.88 14.45 -17.13
N ASP A 157 -10.15 13.66 -16.35
CA ASP A 157 -10.14 13.76 -14.91
C ASP A 157 -9.52 15.08 -14.43
N PHE A 158 -8.53 15.61 -15.14
CA PHE A 158 -8.01 16.95 -14.90
C PHE A 158 -9.09 18.03 -15.01
N LEU A 159 -9.89 18.00 -16.06
CA LEU A 159 -10.98 18.94 -16.22
C LEU A 159 -12.00 18.82 -15.08
N THR A 160 -12.37 17.60 -14.73
CA THR A 160 -13.33 17.34 -13.65
C THR A 160 -12.76 17.75 -12.29
N TYR A 161 -11.50 17.43 -12.01
CA TYR A 161 -10.82 17.75 -10.76
C TYR A 161 -10.71 19.25 -10.55
N HIS A 162 -10.39 20.02 -11.59
CA HIS A 162 -10.28 21.47 -11.50
C HIS A 162 -11.62 22.19 -11.44
N ILE A 163 -12.69 21.61 -12.02
CA ILE A 163 -14.05 22.18 -11.93
C ILE A 163 -14.63 21.98 -10.53
N THR A 164 -14.31 20.88 -9.85
CA THR A 164 -14.84 20.52 -8.53
C THR A 164 -13.92 20.93 -7.37
N PHE A 165 -12.76 21.54 -7.66
CA PHE A 165 -11.73 21.78 -6.68
C PHE A 165 -12.04 23.03 -5.82
N ASP A 166 -12.23 22.85 -4.51
CA ASP A 166 -12.43 23.91 -3.52
C ASP A 166 -11.23 24.87 -3.36
N GLY A 167 -10.11 24.58 -4.02
CA GLY A 167 -8.87 25.36 -3.95
C GLY A 167 -8.95 26.79 -4.48
N PHE A 168 -9.99 27.11 -5.25
CA PHE A 168 -10.28 28.49 -5.68
C PHE A 168 -11.08 29.29 -4.64
N SER A 169 -11.61 28.63 -3.62
CA SER A 169 -12.27 29.31 -2.51
C SER A 169 -11.23 29.82 -1.51
N LYS A 170 -11.58 30.86 -0.74
CA LYS A 170 -10.75 31.35 0.37
C LYS A 170 -10.48 30.23 1.38
N ALA A 171 -11.49 29.37 1.65
CA ALA A 171 -11.36 28.22 2.53
C ALA A 171 -10.36 27.17 1.97
N GLY A 172 -10.33 26.93 0.67
CA GLY A 172 -9.34 26.08 0.03
C GLY A 172 -7.92 26.67 0.09
N TYR A 173 -7.78 27.98 -0.04
CA TYR A 173 -6.51 28.68 0.11
C TYR A 173 -5.99 28.61 1.55
N ASP A 174 -6.84 28.88 2.53
CA ASP A 174 -6.48 28.82 3.95
C ASP A 174 -6.12 27.39 4.36
N LYS A 175 -6.84 26.39 3.85
CA LYS A 175 -6.57 24.95 4.06
C LYS A 175 -5.22 24.53 3.45
N LYS A 176 -4.86 25.06 2.29
CA LYS A 176 -3.58 24.83 1.61
C LYS A 176 -2.37 25.28 2.44
N TYR A 177 -2.50 26.34 3.19
CA TYR A 177 -1.43 26.96 3.98
C TYR A 177 -1.54 26.70 5.47
N ASN A 178 -2.54 25.95 5.92
CA ASN A 178 -2.72 25.60 7.33
C ASN A 178 -1.82 24.44 7.74
N LEU A 179 -0.53 24.77 7.94
CA LEU A 179 0.48 23.82 8.42
C LEU A 179 0.10 23.21 9.78
N ALA A 180 -0.59 23.97 10.65
CA ALA A 180 -1.03 23.47 11.95
C ALA A 180 -2.12 22.39 11.82
N GLU A 181 -2.95 22.41 10.79
CA GLU A 181 -3.94 21.36 10.52
C GLU A 181 -3.29 20.09 9.95
N LEU A 182 -2.22 20.25 9.17
CA LEU A 182 -1.36 19.16 8.72
C LEU A 182 -0.57 18.53 9.87
N GLU A 183 -0.06 19.33 10.77
CA GLU A 183 0.59 18.86 12.00
C GLU A 183 -0.41 18.12 12.90
N LYS A 184 -1.65 18.60 13.00
CA LYS A 184 -2.72 17.97 13.77
C LYS A 184 -3.26 16.68 13.14
N LEU A 185 -3.37 16.62 11.80
CA LEU A 185 -3.61 15.36 11.06
C LEU A 185 -2.46 14.37 11.23
N ASN A 186 -1.25 14.86 11.47
CA ASN A 186 -0.06 14.08 11.76
C ASN A 186 0.07 13.68 13.24
N GLU A 187 -0.79 14.15 14.15
CA GLU A 187 -0.81 13.66 15.53
C GLU A 187 -1.25 12.18 15.63
N ASP A 188 -2.09 11.71 14.69
CA ASP A 188 -2.45 10.31 14.55
C ASP A 188 -1.46 9.50 13.69
N VAL A 189 -0.64 10.19 12.91
CA VAL A 189 0.46 9.64 12.12
C VAL A 189 1.72 10.28 12.68
N LEU A 190 2.58 9.51 13.34
CA LEU A 190 3.87 10.02 13.81
C LEU A 190 4.67 10.54 12.61
N SER A 191 4.69 11.85 12.45
CA SER A 191 5.69 12.52 11.63
C SER A 191 7.02 12.49 12.37
N VAL A 192 7.67 11.33 12.39
CA VAL A 192 9.00 11.17 13.00
C VAL A 192 9.99 11.90 12.12
N GLY A 193 10.25 13.17 12.43
CA GLY A 193 11.14 14.04 11.68
C GLY A 193 10.88 13.95 10.18
N SER A 194 9.70 14.12 9.74
CA SER A 194 8.93 13.48 8.68
C SER A 194 9.68 13.11 7.41
N LYS A 195 10.65 13.86 6.98
CA LYS A 195 11.35 13.58 5.71
C LYS A 195 10.46 12.81 4.70
N GLY A 196 9.16 13.10 4.68
CA GLY A 196 8.12 12.50 3.85
C GLY A 196 7.48 11.19 4.34
N ALA A 197 7.95 10.55 5.40
CA ALA A 197 7.32 9.35 5.92
C ALA A 197 6.00 9.64 6.64
N MET A 198 5.01 8.75 6.48
CA MET A 198 3.72 8.77 7.18
C MET A 198 3.48 7.39 7.81
N ILE A 199 3.55 7.28 9.11
CA ILE A 199 3.55 6.00 9.81
C ILE A 199 2.28 5.85 10.63
N TYR A 200 1.60 4.72 10.48
CA TYR A 200 0.40 4.39 11.24
C TYR A 200 0.74 4.07 12.69
N LYS A 201 0.10 4.75 13.65
CA LYS A 201 0.37 4.62 15.08
C LYS A 201 -0.03 3.29 15.68
N GLY A 202 -0.94 2.56 15.12
CA GLY A 202 -1.52 1.40 15.77
C GLY A 202 -1.96 0.29 14.84
N PHE A 203 -2.24 -0.81 15.50
CA PHE A 203 -2.95 -1.93 14.95
C PHE A 203 -4.43 -1.55 14.79
N GLN A 204 -4.91 -1.46 13.58
CA GLN A 204 -6.29 -1.07 13.34
C GLN A 204 -7.19 -2.27 13.11
N ASN A 205 -6.84 -3.27 12.33
CA ASN A 205 -7.66 -4.47 12.10
C ASN A 205 -6.95 -5.54 11.25
N ALA A 206 -5.65 -5.65 11.29
CA ALA A 206 -4.96 -6.68 10.53
C ALA A 206 -5.40 -8.08 10.99
N GLY A 207 -5.86 -8.90 10.07
CA GLY A 207 -6.26 -10.31 10.35
C GLY A 207 -7.70 -10.53 10.82
N SER A 208 -8.56 -9.48 10.90
CA SER A 208 -10.00 -9.62 11.15
C SER A 208 -10.85 -9.22 9.94
N LEU A 209 -10.30 -9.38 8.79
CA LEU A 209 -10.84 -8.83 7.55
C LEU A 209 -11.74 -9.85 6.90
N GLY A 210 -12.90 -9.93 7.07
CA GLY A 210 -13.84 -10.70 6.26
C GLY A 210 -13.22 -11.40 5.01
N LYS A 211 -13.96 -11.87 4.10
CA LYS A 211 -13.47 -12.50 2.88
C LYS A 211 -12.66 -11.53 2.02
N ILE A 212 -11.35 -11.75 1.88
CA ILE A 212 -10.50 -10.99 0.95
C ILE A 212 -10.59 -11.67 -0.42
N GLU A 213 -11.12 -10.97 -1.42
CA GLU A 213 -11.19 -11.46 -2.79
C GLU A 213 -10.49 -10.51 -3.76
N PHE A 214 -9.51 -11.05 -4.47
CA PHE A 214 -8.94 -10.40 -5.65
C PHE A 214 -9.50 -11.07 -6.90
N LYS A 215 -10.27 -10.30 -7.69
CA LYS A 215 -10.88 -10.81 -8.94
C LYS A 215 -9.91 -10.88 -10.10
N ALA A 216 -8.80 -10.14 -10.04
CA ALA A 216 -7.86 -10.00 -11.13
C ALA A 216 -6.99 -11.26 -11.33
N ASP A 217 -6.69 -11.60 -12.59
CA ASP A 217 -5.63 -12.57 -12.92
C ASP A 217 -4.26 -11.90 -12.78
N HIS A 218 -3.58 -12.15 -11.67
CA HIS A 218 -2.27 -11.58 -11.36
C HIS A 218 -1.12 -12.11 -12.25
N ARG A 219 -1.37 -12.91 -13.27
CA ARG A 219 -0.41 -13.25 -14.34
C ARG A 219 -0.43 -12.26 -15.49
N LYS A 220 -1.49 -11.48 -15.64
CA LYS A 220 -1.59 -10.49 -16.72
C LYS A 220 -0.71 -9.28 -16.41
N LYS A 221 0.30 -9.05 -17.21
CA LYS A 221 1.21 -7.90 -17.08
C LYS A 221 0.57 -6.59 -17.55
N VAL A 222 0.74 -5.55 -16.75
CA VAL A 222 0.33 -4.17 -17.08
C VAL A 222 1.49 -3.50 -17.82
N LYS A 223 1.44 -3.49 -19.16
CA LYS A 223 2.55 -3.04 -20.02
C LYS A 223 3.09 -1.65 -19.66
N ILE A 224 2.22 -0.69 -19.35
CA ILE A 224 2.65 0.68 -19.00
C ILE A 224 3.41 0.71 -17.67
N GLY A 225 3.03 -0.10 -16.67
CA GLY A 225 3.75 -0.22 -15.41
C GLY A 225 5.19 -0.69 -15.64
N PHE A 226 5.36 -1.79 -16.38
CA PHE A 226 6.68 -2.32 -16.72
C PHE A 226 7.51 -1.35 -17.58
N LYS A 227 6.89 -0.63 -18.51
CA LYS A 227 7.57 0.40 -19.30
C LYS A 227 8.24 1.42 -18.38
N TYR A 228 7.52 1.97 -17.42
CA TYR A 228 8.09 2.96 -16.50
C TYR A 228 9.08 2.35 -15.50
N LEU A 229 8.93 1.09 -15.12
CA LEU A 229 9.96 0.39 -14.34
C LEU A 229 11.30 0.36 -15.08
N TYR A 230 11.28 -0.04 -16.36
CA TYR A 230 12.49 -0.04 -17.17
C TYR A 230 13.07 1.36 -17.40
N GLU A 231 12.22 2.38 -17.49
CA GLU A 231 12.70 3.77 -17.59
C GLU A 231 13.35 4.25 -16.28
N ILE A 232 12.84 3.86 -15.11
CA ILE A 232 13.47 4.13 -13.82
C ILE A 232 14.83 3.44 -13.74
N ILE A 233 14.89 2.17 -14.15
CA ILE A 233 16.15 1.39 -14.19
C ILE A 233 17.18 2.07 -15.09
N SER A 234 16.79 2.46 -16.31
CA SER A 234 17.69 3.19 -17.24
C SER A 234 18.14 4.51 -16.65
N LEU A 235 17.21 5.29 -16.09
CA LEU A 235 17.50 6.59 -15.50
C LEU A 235 18.54 6.49 -14.37
N CYS A 236 18.40 5.49 -13.49
CA CYS A 236 19.34 5.24 -12.41
C CYS A 236 20.73 4.83 -12.97
N LYS A 237 20.74 3.93 -13.94
CA LYS A 237 21.98 3.46 -14.60
C LYS A 237 22.72 4.59 -15.30
N ASP A 238 22.02 5.44 -16.06
CA ASP A 238 22.60 6.56 -16.82
C ASP A 238 23.21 7.62 -15.89
N ASN A 239 22.76 7.68 -14.63
CA ASN A 239 23.26 8.59 -13.61
C ASN A 239 24.19 7.92 -12.57
N ASN A 240 24.59 6.65 -12.77
CA ASN A 240 25.41 5.87 -11.85
C ASN A 240 24.83 5.75 -10.44
N ILE A 241 23.50 5.63 -10.35
CA ILE A 241 22.76 5.48 -9.10
C ILE A 241 22.44 4.00 -8.89
N GLU A 242 22.78 3.48 -7.72
CA GLU A 242 22.39 2.13 -7.35
C GLU A 242 20.88 2.07 -7.05
N LEU A 243 20.18 1.10 -7.63
CA LEU A 243 18.74 0.93 -7.46
C LEU A 243 18.45 -0.38 -6.73
N PHE A 244 17.79 -0.29 -5.57
CA PHE A 244 17.27 -1.44 -4.85
C PHE A 244 15.77 -1.56 -5.13
N LEU A 245 15.35 -2.69 -5.69
CA LEU A 245 13.94 -3.03 -5.85
C LEU A 245 13.48 -3.78 -4.60
N ILE A 246 12.38 -3.33 -3.99
CA ILE A 246 11.88 -3.92 -2.76
C ILE A 246 10.36 -4.13 -2.89
N THR A 247 9.88 -5.27 -2.45
CA THR A 247 8.46 -5.48 -2.15
C THR A 247 8.32 -5.57 -0.63
N GLN A 248 7.64 -4.59 0.00
CA GLN A 248 7.37 -4.60 1.44
C GLN A 248 6.59 -5.85 1.85
N GLY A 249 5.69 -6.28 0.99
CA GLY A 249 4.75 -7.36 1.27
C GLY A 249 3.44 -6.87 1.89
N SER A 250 2.68 -7.83 2.41
CA SER A 250 1.37 -7.64 3.04
C SER A 250 1.20 -8.68 4.11
N THR A 251 0.09 -8.66 4.85
CA THR A 251 -0.28 -9.77 5.75
C THR A 251 -0.38 -11.08 4.97
N ASP A 252 -0.18 -12.21 5.65
CA ASP A 252 -0.30 -13.53 5.02
C ASP A 252 -1.70 -13.73 4.43
N ALA A 253 -2.74 -13.21 5.09
CA ALA A 253 -4.11 -13.23 4.58
C ALA A 253 -4.23 -12.58 3.20
N ARG A 254 -3.62 -11.43 3.01
CA ARG A 254 -3.65 -10.71 1.73
C ARG A 254 -2.75 -11.35 0.68
N VAL A 255 -1.62 -11.91 1.08
CA VAL A 255 -0.73 -12.65 0.16
C VAL A 255 -1.43 -13.89 -0.38
N LEU A 256 -2.08 -14.69 0.49
CA LEU A 256 -2.82 -15.89 0.08
C LEU A 256 -4.05 -15.58 -0.78
N ALA A 257 -4.72 -14.46 -0.51
CA ALA A 257 -5.84 -14.01 -1.34
C ALA A 257 -5.41 -13.60 -2.76
N ARG A 258 -4.16 -13.19 -2.94
CA ARG A 258 -3.59 -12.83 -4.26
C ARG A 258 -3.10 -14.08 -4.98
N LYS A 259 -3.83 -14.53 -5.95
CA LYS A 259 -3.40 -15.64 -6.80
C LYS A 259 -2.08 -15.32 -7.51
N ASN A 260 -1.20 -16.32 -7.60
CA ASN A 260 0.05 -16.25 -8.38
C ASN A 260 1.13 -15.28 -7.80
N TRP A 261 1.22 -15.13 -6.46
CA TRP A 261 2.30 -14.33 -5.85
C TRP A 261 3.69 -14.80 -6.32
N GLY A 262 3.95 -16.10 -6.29
CA GLY A 262 5.23 -16.66 -6.77
C GLY A 262 5.58 -16.22 -8.19
N TYR A 263 4.61 -16.25 -9.10
CA TYR A 263 4.82 -15.76 -10.47
C TYR A 263 5.19 -14.27 -10.52
N MET A 264 4.55 -13.42 -9.72
CA MET A 264 4.87 -11.99 -9.68
C MET A 264 6.27 -11.75 -9.11
N HIS A 265 6.64 -12.47 -8.04
CA HIS A 265 7.98 -12.47 -7.48
C HIS A 265 9.03 -12.85 -8.51
N ASP A 266 8.86 -13.98 -9.19
CA ASP A 266 9.81 -14.51 -10.18
C ASP A 266 10.04 -13.52 -11.33
N GLU A 267 8.99 -12.81 -11.75
CA GLU A 267 9.10 -11.80 -12.79
C GLU A 267 9.95 -10.59 -12.35
N PHE A 268 9.78 -10.10 -11.12
CA PHE A 268 10.64 -9.03 -10.61
C PHE A 268 12.07 -9.51 -10.34
N ALA A 269 12.23 -10.72 -9.81
CA ALA A 269 13.56 -11.32 -9.61
C ALA A 269 14.30 -11.46 -10.94
N LYS A 270 13.59 -11.89 -12.00
CA LYS A 270 14.14 -11.97 -13.36
C LYS A 270 14.56 -10.59 -13.88
N ILE A 271 13.71 -9.57 -13.74
CA ILE A 271 14.05 -8.20 -14.19
C ILE A 271 15.28 -7.69 -13.43
N ALA A 272 15.35 -7.92 -12.14
CA ALA A 272 16.49 -7.51 -11.33
C ALA A 272 17.78 -8.21 -11.81
N HIS A 273 17.74 -9.52 -12.01
CA HIS A 273 18.87 -10.30 -12.52
C HIS A 273 19.34 -9.81 -13.91
N GLU A 274 18.42 -9.62 -14.84
CA GLU A 274 18.72 -9.15 -16.22
C GLU A 274 19.34 -7.74 -16.26
N ASN A 275 19.08 -6.94 -15.22
CA ASN A 275 19.57 -5.55 -15.13
C ASN A 275 20.69 -5.36 -14.10
N ASN A 276 21.23 -6.42 -13.49
CA ASN A 276 22.22 -6.40 -12.41
C ASN A 276 21.75 -5.55 -11.21
N LEU A 277 20.48 -5.71 -10.82
CA LEU A 277 19.88 -5.06 -9.66
C LEU A 277 19.68 -6.05 -8.53
N ILE A 278 19.51 -5.53 -7.34
CA ILE A 278 19.11 -6.29 -6.17
C ILE A 278 17.59 -6.16 -6.01
N TYR A 279 16.92 -7.29 -5.81
CA TYR A 279 15.49 -7.36 -5.49
C TYR A 279 15.28 -8.15 -4.22
N TRP A 280 14.58 -7.56 -3.25
CA TRP A 280 14.15 -8.23 -2.02
C TRP A 280 12.64 -8.18 -1.88
N ASP A 281 12.03 -9.36 -1.80
CA ASP A 281 10.62 -9.52 -1.48
C ASP A 281 10.46 -9.92 -0.01
N PHE A 282 10.00 -9.00 0.82
CA PHE A 282 9.83 -9.24 2.25
C PHE A 282 8.65 -10.15 2.60
N VAL A 283 7.85 -10.59 1.62
CA VAL A 283 6.93 -11.73 1.82
C VAL A 283 7.73 -13.00 2.12
N TYR A 284 8.88 -13.16 1.46
CA TYR A 284 9.78 -14.30 1.70
C TYR A 284 10.76 -14.10 2.87
N ALA A 285 10.69 -12.96 3.57
CA ALA A 285 11.58 -12.73 4.70
C ALA A 285 11.31 -13.71 5.84
N LYS A 286 12.36 -14.34 6.36
CA LYS A 286 12.29 -15.19 7.54
C LYS A 286 12.24 -14.35 8.81
N PRO A 287 11.72 -14.90 9.94
CA PRO A 287 11.59 -14.18 11.20
C PRO A 287 12.89 -13.59 11.75
N GLU A 288 14.05 -14.19 11.44
CA GLU A 288 15.37 -13.67 11.85
C GLU A 288 15.74 -12.36 11.16
N LEU A 289 15.12 -12.06 10.03
CA LEU A 289 15.27 -10.79 9.33
C LEU A 289 14.16 -9.81 9.68
N LEU A 290 12.90 -10.26 9.58
CA LEU A 290 11.73 -9.42 9.79
C LEU A 290 10.60 -10.23 10.43
N ASP A 291 10.18 -9.81 11.62
CA ASP A 291 8.96 -10.33 12.24
C ASP A 291 7.74 -9.82 11.46
N ARG A 292 7.02 -10.77 10.84
CA ARG A 292 5.79 -10.51 10.09
C ARG A 292 4.53 -10.81 10.91
N GLY A 293 4.65 -10.93 12.24
CA GLY A 293 3.52 -11.13 13.14
C GLY A 293 2.45 -10.05 12.97
N ILE A 294 1.20 -10.42 13.30
CA ILE A 294 0.02 -9.58 13.03
C ILE A 294 0.10 -8.19 13.68
N THR A 295 0.76 -8.07 14.83
CA THR A 295 0.95 -6.80 15.55
C THR A 295 1.87 -5.80 14.81
N ASN A 296 2.63 -6.28 13.82
CA ASN A 296 3.48 -5.44 12.98
C ASN A 296 2.74 -4.83 11.77
N TRP A 297 1.42 -5.08 11.67
CA TRP A 297 0.57 -4.54 10.64
C TRP A 297 -0.47 -3.58 11.24
N ALA A 298 -0.66 -2.43 10.62
CA ALA A 298 -1.75 -1.51 10.95
C ALA A 298 -3.06 -2.02 10.32
N GLU A 299 -2.95 -2.51 9.12
CA GLU A 299 -4.00 -3.19 8.36
C GLU A 299 -3.33 -4.12 7.33
N ASP A 300 -4.09 -4.80 6.47
CA ASP A 300 -3.52 -5.85 5.60
C ASP A 300 -2.43 -5.42 4.63
N GLY A 301 -2.42 -4.17 4.24
CA GLY A 301 -1.47 -3.63 3.24
C GLY A 301 -0.40 -2.73 3.84
N HIS A 302 -0.60 -2.23 5.05
CA HIS A 302 0.31 -1.26 5.66
C HIS A 302 0.83 -1.75 7.01
N VAL A 303 2.11 -1.55 7.25
CA VAL A 303 2.74 -1.88 8.53
C VAL A 303 2.36 -0.86 9.62
N SER A 304 2.33 -1.33 10.87
CA SER A 304 2.29 -0.48 12.06
C SER A 304 3.65 0.19 12.29
N ILE A 305 3.75 1.07 13.28
CA ILE A 305 5.03 1.69 13.64
C ILE A 305 6.11 0.65 13.95
N THR A 306 5.78 -0.42 14.68
CA THR A 306 6.72 -1.50 14.99
C THR A 306 7.16 -2.25 13.73
N GLY A 307 6.23 -2.53 12.83
CA GLY A 307 6.52 -3.13 11.53
C GLY A 307 7.41 -2.24 10.67
N ALA A 308 7.14 -0.93 10.59
CA ALA A 308 7.95 0.03 9.85
C ALA A 308 9.38 0.15 10.41
N GLN A 309 9.51 0.14 11.76
CA GLN A 309 10.82 0.11 12.41
C GLN A 309 11.59 -1.16 12.07
N GLY A 310 10.93 -2.32 12.14
CA GLY A 310 11.51 -3.62 11.78
C GLY A 310 11.96 -3.64 10.31
N LEU A 311 11.09 -3.23 9.40
CA LEU A 311 11.37 -3.19 7.97
C LEU A 311 12.52 -2.24 7.63
N SER A 312 12.54 -1.04 8.20
CA SER A 312 13.62 -0.06 7.98
C SER A 312 14.99 -0.60 8.43
N LYS A 313 15.04 -1.29 9.60
CA LYS A 313 16.26 -1.95 10.08
C LYS A 313 16.66 -3.13 9.19
N ALA A 314 15.69 -3.96 8.78
CA ALA A 314 15.93 -5.12 7.93
C ALA A 314 16.52 -4.69 6.56
N VAL A 315 15.93 -3.68 5.91
CA VAL A 315 16.44 -3.13 4.66
C VAL A 315 17.85 -2.56 4.84
N SER A 316 18.08 -1.77 5.89
CA SER A 316 19.38 -1.20 6.17
C SER A 316 20.45 -2.28 6.40
N LYS A 317 20.09 -3.36 7.14
CA LYS A 317 20.97 -4.52 7.32
C LYS A 317 21.33 -5.17 5.99
N LEU A 318 20.34 -5.41 5.13
CA LEU A 318 20.59 -6.02 3.81
C LEU A 318 21.44 -5.11 2.89
N ILE A 319 21.22 -3.80 2.90
CA ILE A 319 22.05 -2.85 2.13
C ILE A 319 23.50 -2.86 2.62
N ASN A 320 23.74 -2.91 3.93
CA ASN A 320 25.09 -3.05 4.47
C ASN A 320 25.75 -4.38 4.06
N MET A 321 24.98 -5.43 3.84
CA MET A 321 25.41 -6.78 3.45
C MET A 321 25.24 -7.05 1.94
N LYS A 322 25.02 -6.05 1.11
CA LYS A 322 24.65 -6.22 -0.31
C LYS A 322 25.66 -7.02 -1.15
N ASN A 323 26.89 -7.12 -0.71
CA ASN A 323 27.96 -7.90 -1.36
C ASN A 323 28.12 -9.31 -0.75
N GLU A 324 27.29 -9.67 0.23
CA GLU A 324 27.31 -10.97 0.90
C GLU A 324 26.13 -11.83 0.42
N ASP A 325 26.21 -13.13 0.69
CA ASP A 325 25.06 -14.02 0.49
C ASP A 325 24.02 -13.81 1.60
N VAL A 326 22.93 -13.12 1.26
CA VAL A 326 21.79 -12.85 2.13
C VAL A 326 20.65 -13.85 1.97
N SER A 327 20.79 -14.86 1.10
CA SER A 327 19.76 -15.86 0.79
C SER A 327 19.28 -16.62 2.03
N LYS A 328 20.13 -16.79 3.04
CA LYS A 328 19.78 -17.41 4.34
C LYS A 328 18.61 -16.72 5.06
N TYR A 329 18.39 -15.43 4.80
CA TYR A 329 17.32 -14.63 5.42
C TYR A 329 15.97 -14.72 4.70
N PHE A 330 15.91 -15.45 3.58
CA PHE A 330 14.69 -15.58 2.79
C PHE A 330 14.32 -17.05 2.58
N TYR A 331 13.03 -17.32 2.42
CA TYR A 331 12.55 -18.58 1.89
C TYR A 331 12.95 -18.69 0.42
N LYS A 332 13.28 -19.90 -0.04
CA LYS A 332 13.81 -20.11 -1.39
C LYS A 332 12.72 -20.00 -2.47
N SER A 333 11.48 -20.29 -2.10
CA SER A 333 10.36 -20.33 -3.02
C SER A 333 9.05 -19.93 -2.33
N TYR A 334 8.04 -19.66 -3.13
CA TYR A 334 6.68 -19.43 -2.63
C TYR A 334 6.14 -20.66 -1.88
N SER A 335 6.48 -21.86 -2.34
CA SER A 335 6.10 -23.10 -1.65
C SER A 335 6.71 -23.19 -0.25
N ASP A 336 8.02 -22.92 -0.13
CA ASP A 336 8.70 -22.92 1.19
C ASP A 336 8.10 -21.89 2.14
N TYR A 337 7.71 -20.71 1.62
CA TYR A 337 7.00 -19.73 2.41
C TYR A 337 5.62 -20.23 2.86
N LEU A 338 4.84 -20.83 1.95
CA LEU A 338 3.50 -21.33 2.26
C LEU A 338 3.52 -22.38 3.38
N GLU A 339 4.52 -23.26 3.40
CA GLU A 339 4.68 -24.28 4.44
C GLU A 339 4.84 -23.70 5.86
N THR A 340 5.12 -22.40 5.97
CA THR A 340 5.24 -21.71 7.26
C THR A 340 4.00 -20.90 7.63
N VAL A 341 3.04 -20.77 6.72
CA VAL A 341 1.84 -19.97 6.95
C VAL A 341 0.74 -20.82 7.56
N ASP A 342 0.53 -20.64 8.86
CA ASP A 342 -0.61 -21.18 9.62
C ASP A 342 -1.93 -20.49 9.19
N ILE A 343 -2.98 -20.55 9.96
CA ILE A 343 -4.21 -19.80 9.66
C ILE A 343 -3.91 -18.31 9.46
N ALA A 344 -4.08 -17.84 8.25
CA ALA A 344 -3.80 -16.45 7.87
C ALA A 344 -5.05 -15.57 8.01
N ASN A 345 -6.23 -16.09 7.71
CA ASN A 345 -7.50 -15.37 7.79
C ASN A 345 -8.64 -16.30 8.20
N LEU A 346 -9.64 -15.75 8.89
CA LEU A 346 -10.84 -16.45 9.34
C LEU A 346 -12.03 -15.49 9.24
N TRP A 347 -13.17 -15.95 8.69
CA TRP A 347 -14.40 -15.15 8.63
C TRP A 347 -15.64 -16.02 8.72
N LEU A 348 -16.76 -15.41 9.10
CA LEU A 348 -18.09 -16.02 9.10
C LEU A 348 -18.90 -15.56 7.90
N GLU A 349 -19.60 -16.46 7.27
CA GLU A 349 -20.51 -16.22 6.17
C GLU A 349 -21.91 -16.66 6.57
N LYS A 350 -22.89 -15.72 6.46
CA LYS A 350 -24.31 -16.05 6.71
C LYS A 350 -24.85 -16.83 5.53
N THR A 351 -25.47 -17.96 5.83
CA THR A 351 -26.17 -18.82 4.86
C THR A 351 -27.67 -18.89 5.22
N GLN A 352 -28.46 -19.54 4.39
CA GLN A 352 -29.89 -19.72 4.67
C GLN A 352 -30.14 -20.49 5.98
N ASP A 353 -29.29 -21.48 6.30
CA ASP A 353 -29.46 -22.42 7.39
C ASP A 353 -28.58 -22.13 8.63
N GLY A 354 -27.72 -21.11 8.56
CA GLY A 354 -26.84 -20.77 9.67
C GLY A 354 -25.60 -20.00 9.28
N LEU A 355 -24.54 -20.15 10.08
CA LEU A 355 -23.25 -19.49 9.88
C LEU A 355 -22.21 -20.52 9.45
N LYS A 356 -21.44 -20.21 8.42
CA LYS A 356 -20.31 -21.01 7.95
C LYS A 356 -19.00 -20.27 8.24
N ALA A 357 -18.11 -20.91 8.99
CA ALA A 357 -16.75 -20.44 9.16
C ALA A 357 -15.92 -20.81 7.92
N ASN A 358 -15.08 -19.91 7.48
CA ASN A 358 -14.16 -20.10 6.37
C ASN A 358 -12.79 -19.57 6.80
N CYS A 359 -11.72 -20.19 6.32
CA CYS A 359 -10.36 -19.73 6.58
C CYS A 359 -9.45 -19.88 5.36
N THR A 360 -8.31 -19.18 5.40
CA THR A 360 -7.19 -19.38 4.48
C THR A 360 -5.94 -19.74 5.27
N TYR A 361 -5.14 -20.65 4.76
CA TYR A 361 -3.90 -21.13 5.35
C TYR A 361 -2.97 -21.62 4.24
N GLY A 362 -1.68 -21.74 4.55
CA GLY A 362 -0.66 -22.19 3.59
C GLY A 362 -0.10 -23.57 3.91
N MET A 363 0.19 -23.84 5.19
CA MET A 363 0.74 -25.12 5.63
C MET A 363 -0.30 -26.25 5.58
N ASP A 364 0.15 -27.47 5.48
CA ASP A 364 -0.72 -28.64 5.58
C ASP A 364 -1.35 -28.76 6.96
N GLY A 365 -2.65 -29.01 7.00
CA GLY A 365 -3.40 -29.18 8.23
C GLY A 365 -4.91 -29.20 7.99
N ILE A 366 -5.65 -29.62 9.00
CA ILE A 366 -7.12 -29.66 8.99
C ILE A 366 -7.63 -28.49 9.83
N PRO A 367 -8.43 -27.57 9.23
CA PRO A 367 -9.02 -26.49 9.99
C PRO A 367 -10.03 -26.98 11.02
N MET A 368 -9.87 -26.54 12.26
CA MET A 368 -10.72 -26.85 13.41
C MET A 368 -11.40 -25.57 13.88
N TYR A 369 -12.71 -25.61 14.12
CA TYR A 369 -13.53 -24.46 14.47
C TYR A 369 -14.25 -24.64 15.80
N LYS A 370 -14.33 -23.55 16.58
CA LYS A 370 -14.96 -23.46 17.88
C LYS A 370 -15.83 -22.22 17.96
N PHE A 371 -17.08 -22.36 18.38
CA PHE A 371 -18.03 -21.28 18.37
C PHE A 371 -18.47 -20.88 19.79
N TYR A 372 -18.56 -19.57 20.02
CA TYR A 372 -19.10 -18.94 21.21
C TYR A 372 -20.25 -18.02 20.84
N GLY A 373 -21.27 -17.94 21.73
CA GLY A 373 -22.35 -16.98 21.65
C GLY A 373 -22.34 -15.99 22.81
N ARG A 374 -22.64 -14.71 22.56
CA ARG A 374 -22.80 -13.69 23.59
C ARG A 374 -24.29 -13.51 23.89
N LYS A 375 -24.72 -13.72 25.13
CA LYS A 375 -26.12 -13.49 25.54
C LYS A 375 -26.40 -12.01 25.72
N ARG A 376 -27.60 -11.59 25.33
CA ARG A 376 -28.11 -10.26 25.61
C ARG A 376 -28.37 -10.16 27.11
N VAL A 377 -27.59 -9.39 27.83
CA VAL A 377 -27.93 -9.03 29.22
C VAL A 377 -29.00 -7.96 29.16
N SER A 378 -30.20 -8.25 29.68
CA SER A 378 -31.24 -7.23 29.83
C SER A 378 -30.69 -6.12 30.70
N LYS A 379 -30.70 -4.88 30.19
CA LYS A 379 -30.36 -3.70 30.99
C LYS A 379 -31.38 -3.56 32.10
N ASN A 380 -31.09 -4.14 33.26
CA ASN A 380 -31.77 -3.70 34.49
C ASN A 380 -31.17 -2.34 34.85
N GLU A 381 -32.02 -1.33 34.93
CA GLU A 381 -31.66 0.04 35.33
C GLU A 381 -30.85 -0.02 36.65
N GLY A 382 -29.57 0.30 36.61
CA GLY A 382 -28.74 0.52 37.80
C GLY A 382 -27.41 -0.25 37.93
N ASN A 383 -27.06 -1.15 37.03
CA ASN A 383 -25.79 -1.86 37.13
C ASN A 383 -24.86 -1.57 35.92
N HIS A 384 -23.90 -0.68 36.12
CA HIS A 384 -22.92 -0.28 35.09
C HIS A 384 -21.85 -1.34 34.77
N ASP A 385 -21.80 -2.47 35.51
CA ASP A 385 -20.79 -3.52 35.43
C ASP A 385 -21.34 -4.85 34.87
N ALA A 386 -22.30 -4.82 33.95
CA ALA A 386 -22.74 -6.05 33.29
C ALA A 386 -21.60 -6.66 32.45
N LYS A 387 -20.89 -7.64 33.03
CA LYS A 387 -19.87 -8.43 32.32
C LYS A 387 -20.55 -9.19 31.17
N GLU A 388 -20.11 -8.89 29.96
CA GLU A 388 -20.48 -9.64 28.78
C GLU A 388 -19.99 -11.09 28.92
N GLU A 389 -20.88 -12.06 28.91
CA GLU A 389 -20.53 -13.47 29.05
C GLU A 389 -20.62 -14.18 27.70
N TRP A 390 -19.47 -14.69 27.27
CA TRP A 390 -19.36 -15.57 26.09
C TRP A 390 -19.53 -17.03 26.51
N VAL A 391 -20.56 -17.67 25.97
CA VAL A 391 -20.87 -19.07 26.27
C VAL A 391 -20.41 -19.97 25.12
N LEU A 392 -19.77 -21.10 25.44
CA LEU A 392 -19.39 -22.11 24.47
C LEU A 392 -20.62 -22.71 23.82
N VAL A 393 -20.76 -22.59 22.49
CA VAL A 393 -21.86 -23.19 21.71
C VAL A 393 -21.43 -24.51 21.09
N LYS A 394 -20.21 -24.56 20.54
CA LYS A 394 -19.66 -25.74 19.88
C LYS A 394 -18.15 -25.76 20.08
N ASP A 395 -17.63 -26.87 20.58
CA ASP A 395 -16.17 -27.04 20.74
C ASP A 395 -15.49 -27.40 19.42
N TYR A 396 -14.16 -27.43 19.45
CA TYR A 396 -13.34 -27.66 18.28
C TYR A 396 -13.76 -28.91 17.49
N SER A 397 -14.02 -28.70 16.22
CA SER A 397 -14.34 -29.76 15.25
C SER A 397 -14.01 -29.28 13.82
N GLU A 398 -13.83 -30.20 12.91
CA GLU A 398 -13.68 -29.93 11.47
C GLU A 398 -14.95 -29.32 10.86
N ASN A 399 -16.11 -29.50 11.52
CA ASN A 399 -17.37 -28.95 11.04
C ASN A 399 -17.41 -27.43 11.21
N ALA A 400 -17.21 -26.73 10.12
CA ALA A 400 -17.22 -25.28 10.01
C ALA A 400 -18.62 -24.63 10.14
N PHE A 401 -19.68 -25.42 10.27
CA PHE A 401 -21.05 -24.93 10.22
C PHE A 401 -21.70 -24.87 11.60
N LEU A 402 -22.39 -23.75 11.89
CA LEU A 402 -23.26 -23.53 13.04
C LEU A 402 -24.68 -23.31 12.56
N ASN A 403 -25.60 -24.27 12.81
CA ASN A 403 -27.00 -24.15 12.43
C ASN A 403 -27.67 -22.98 13.17
N LYS A 404 -28.56 -22.26 12.52
CA LYS A 404 -29.30 -21.12 13.05
C LYS A 404 -30.04 -21.42 14.35
N ASP A 405 -30.56 -22.66 14.53
CA ASP A 405 -31.27 -23.10 15.73
C ASP A 405 -30.43 -23.03 17.01
N TYR A 406 -29.10 -23.00 16.88
CA TYR A 406 -28.17 -22.88 17.99
C TYR A 406 -27.84 -21.44 18.41
N TYR A 407 -28.22 -20.43 17.61
CA TYR A 407 -27.86 -19.06 17.93
C TYR A 407 -28.96 -18.02 17.71
N GLU A 408 -29.87 -18.22 16.74
CA GLU A 408 -30.89 -17.23 16.39
C GLU A 408 -31.91 -17.08 17.55
N GLY A 409 -32.16 -15.86 17.97
CA GLY A 409 -33.03 -15.56 19.14
C GLY A 409 -32.39 -15.92 20.51
N ILE A 410 -31.20 -16.50 20.55
CA ILE A 410 -30.51 -16.90 21.79
C ILE A 410 -29.36 -15.96 22.10
N TYR A 411 -28.59 -15.59 21.09
CA TYR A 411 -27.38 -14.76 21.22
C TYR A 411 -27.46 -13.50 20.36
N THR A 412 -26.77 -12.48 20.79
CA THR A 412 -26.62 -11.22 20.02
C THR A 412 -25.42 -11.26 19.09
N ASP A 413 -24.43 -12.04 19.44
CA ASP A 413 -23.20 -12.14 18.67
C ASP A 413 -22.68 -13.58 18.69
N ILE A 414 -22.08 -13.97 17.60
CA ILE A 414 -21.35 -15.24 17.48
C ILE A 414 -19.89 -14.93 17.21
N LYS A 415 -19.01 -15.58 17.95
CA LYS A 415 -17.56 -15.58 17.73
C LYS A 415 -17.10 -16.96 17.35
N VAL A 416 -16.35 -17.09 16.28
CA VAL A 416 -15.68 -18.33 15.90
C VAL A 416 -14.19 -18.20 16.14
N TYR A 417 -13.60 -19.22 16.72
CA TYR A 417 -12.16 -19.43 16.75
C TYR A 417 -11.80 -20.53 15.76
N GLY A 418 -10.70 -20.34 15.04
CA GLY A 418 -10.16 -21.30 14.09
C GLY A 418 -8.68 -21.53 14.32
N LYS A 419 -8.25 -22.77 14.21
CA LYS A 419 -6.84 -23.20 14.21
C LYS A 419 -6.67 -24.39 13.29
N LEU A 420 -5.44 -24.65 12.83
CA LEU A 420 -5.12 -25.94 12.21
C LEU A 420 -4.86 -26.99 13.30
N ASP A 421 -5.15 -28.25 13.01
CA ASP A 421 -4.90 -29.38 13.94
C ASP A 421 -3.43 -29.50 14.33
N ARG A 422 -2.52 -29.11 13.42
CA ARG A 422 -1.06 -29.10 13.59
C ARG A 422 -0.49 -27.69 13.73
N GLY A 423 -1.35 -26.66 13.72
CA GLY A 423 -0.96 -25.26 13.80
C GLY A 423 -0.74 -24.78 15.24
N SER A 424 -0.02 -23.69 15.37
CA SER A 424 0.24 -22.99 16.64
C SER A 424 -0.56 -21.72 16.81
N ILE A 425 -1.18 -21.23 15.73
CA ILE A 425 -1.90 -19.95 15.72
C ILE A 425 -3.40 -20.20 15.76
N GLU A 426 -4.06 -19.48 16.67
CA GLU A 426 -5.52 -19.40 16.74
C GLU A 426 -5.96 -18.03 16.27
N ARG A 427 -6.94 -17.98 15.37
CA ARG A 427 -7.60 -16.76 14.88
C ARG A 427 -9.04 -16.74 15.35
N TYR A 428 -9.65 -15.55 15.38
CA TYR A 428 -11.06 -15.42 15.63
C TYR A 428 -11.74 -14.43 14.67
N ALA A 429 -13.03 -14.67 14.42
CA ALA A 429 -13.93 -13.74 13.75
C ALA A 429 -15.22 -13.61 14.55
N ALA A 430 -15.87 -12.45 14.46
CA ALA A 430 -17.14 -12.20 15.13
C ALA A 430 -18.23 -11.82 14.12
N PHE A 431 -19.47 -12.17 14.43
CA PHE A 431 -20.66 -11.88 13.64
C PHE A 431 -21.75 -11.38 14.56
N GLU A 432 -22.33 -10.21 14.28
CA GLU A 432 -23.49 -9.68 14.99
C GLU A 432 -24.77 -10.35 14.46
N VAL A 433 -25.53 -10.95 15.35
CA VAL A 433 -26.81 -11.58 15.03
C VAL A 433 -27.89 -10.51 15.13
N GLU A 434 -28.52 -10.16 14.03
CA GLU A 434 -29.66 -9.23 13.95
C GLU A 434 -30.92 -9.84 14.56
#